data_a70b33244a553a292fd079a3927834c0
#
_entry.id   a70b33244a553a292fd079a3927834c0
#
_cell.length_a   1.000
_cell.length_b   1.000
_cell.length_c   1.000
_cell.angle_alpha   90.00
_cell.angle_beta   90.00
_cell.angle_gamma   90.00
#
_symmetry.space_group_name_H-M   'P 1'
#
loop_
_entity.id
_entity.type
_entity.pdbx_description
1 polymer ?
#
loop_
_entity_poly.entity_id
_entity_poly.type
_entity_poly.pdbx_seq_one_letter_code
_entity_poly.pdbx_strand_id
1 'polypeptide(L)'
;IYMQALEDWVQVSTLNGYIGYVQKKVLSDMETTDFERSFEKEDYTYLTMDDKVNMTWHQITNTDANAYFADMTANVSGLNVISQDTSGNLGDLSSADYVTQAHQKGYKVWGLVDNFTADVSTTETLSQLASRQNIIKHLVQTAANIGMDGINVDFESLSEDAGPHF
;
A
#
# COMPACT_ATOMS: atom_id res chain seq x y z
N ILE A 1 -8.39 -22.32 -4.71
CA ILE A 1 -7.12 -22.67 -4.07
C ILE A 1 -7.43 -23.36 -2.75
N TYR A 2 -6.87 -24.55 -2.52
CA TYR A 2 -6.98 -25.25 -1.26
C TYR A 2 -6.16 -24.54 -0.18
N MET A 3 -6.73 -24.38 1.03
CA MET A 3 -6.06 -23.75 2.16
C MET A 3 -5.87 -24.75 3.31
N GLN A 4 -6.96 -25.37 3.79
CA GLN A 4 -6.93 -26.23 4.96
C GLN A 4 -8.04 -27.29 4.91
N ALA A 5 -7.74 -28.53 5.35
CA ALA A 5 -8.75 -29.54 5.61
C ALA A 5 -9.35 -29.38 7.03
N LEU A 6 -10.65 -29.41 7.12
CA LEU A 6 -11.42 -29.58 8.35
C LEU A 6 -12.10 -30.97 8.31
N GLU A 7 -12.86 -31.32 9.33
CA GLU A 7 -13.46 -32.67 9.43
C GLU A 7 -14.26 -33.06 8.18
N ASP A 8 -15.33 -32.35 7.85
CA ASP A 8 -16.18 -32.59 6.67
C ASP A 8 -16.06 -31.51 5.60
N TRP A 9 -15.24 -30.49 5.83
CA TRP A 9 -15.12 -29.32 4.98
C TRP A 9 -13.67 -29.08 4.56
N VAL A 10 -13.51 -28.28 3.52
CA VAL A 10 -12.24 -27.72 3.09
C VAL A 10 -12.37 -26.21 3.04
N GLN A 11 -11.45 -25.52 3.67
CA GLN A 11 -11.31 -24.08 3.49
C GLN A 11 -10.60 -23.82 2.15
N VAL A 12 -11.20 -22.98 1.36
CA VAL A 12 -10.70 -22.63 0.03
C VAL A 12 -10.65 -21.12 -0.15
N SER A 13 -9.73 -20.66 -0.97
CA SER A 13 -9.70 -19.29 -1.48
C SER A 13 -10.06 -19.28 -2.95
N THR A 14 -10.89 -18.34 -3.38
CA THR A 14 -11.10 -18.06 -4.80
C THR A 14 -9.92 -17.28 -5.38
N LEU A 15 -9.86 -17.19 -6.71
CA LEU A 15 -8.84 -16.35 -7.37
C LEU A 15 -8.98 -14.85 -7.03
N ASN A 16 -10.18 -14.43 -6.62
CA ASN A 16 -10.46 -13.05 -6.21
C ASN A 16 -10.17 -12.79 -4.71
N GLY A 17 -9.61 -13.79 -4.01
CA GLY A 17 -9.23 -13.67 -2.60
C GLY A 17 -10.35 -13.92 -1.59
N TYR A 18 -11.57 -14.29 -2.03
CA TYR A 18 -12.61 -14.72 -1.09
C TYR A 18 -12.25 -16.04 -0.43
N ILE A 19 -12.39 -16.10 0.88
CA ILE A 19 -12.20 -17.32 1.66
C ILE A 19 -13.58 -17.90 1.97
N GLY A 20 -13.74 -19.20 1.76
CA GLY A 20 -14.98 -19.89 2.03
C GLY A 20 -14.77 -21.35 2.37
N TYR A 21 -15.86 -22.09 2.57
CA TYR A 21 -15.82 -23.51 2.92
C TYR A 21 -16.65 -24.33 1.95
N VAL A 22 -16.08 -25.45 1.50
CA VAL A 22 -16.73 -26.41 0.60
C VAL A 22 -16.78 -27.78 1.27
N GLN A 23 -17.91 -28.46 1.18
CA GLN A 23 -18.02 -29.82 1.73
C GLN A 23 -17.12 -30.79 0.94
N LYS A 24 -16.38 -31.63 1.64
CA LYS A 24 -15.47 -32.61 1.00
C LYS A 24 -16.19 -33.52 0.00
N LYS A 25 -17.45 -33.89 0.28
CA LYS A 25 -18.24 -34.79 -0.58
C LYS A 25 -18.57 -34.25 -1.97
N VAL A 26 -18.43 -32.92 -2.19
CA VAL A 26 -18.68 -32.29 -3.50
C VAL A 26 -17.40 -31.95 -4.27
N LEU A 27 -16.24 -32.28 -3.68
CA LEU A 27 -14.96 -32.11 -4.34
C LEU A 27 -14.65 -33.37 -5.17
N SER A 28 -14.20 -33.16 -6.39
CA SER A 28 -13.54 -34.18 -7.21
C SER A 28 -12.05 -34.24 -6.85
N ASP A 29 -11.28 -35.02 -7.63
CA ASP A 29 -9.84 -35.11 -7.46
C ASP A 29 -9.16 -33.72 -7.48
N MET A 30 -8.21 -33.49 -6.55
CA MET A 30 -7.43 -32.28 -6.54
C MET A 30 -6.31 -32.38 -7.60
N GLU A 31 -6.25 -31.42 -8.48
CA GLU A 31 -5.07 -31.17 -9.29
C GLU A 31 -4.11 -30.29 -8.52
N THR A 32 -2.88 -30.77 -8.31
CA THR A 32 -1.80 -29.93 -7.83
C THR A 32 -1.14 -29.30 -9.05
N THR A 33 -1.31 -28.00 -9.20
CA THR A 33 -0.59 -27.24 -10.23
C THR A 33 0.65 -26.64 -9.59
N ASP A 34 1.82 -27.14 -9.91
CA ASP A 34 3.07 -26.51 -9.54
C ASP A 34 3.28 -25.31 -10.44
N PHE A 35 3.11 -24.13 -9.89
CA PHE A 35 3.52 -22.88 -10.54
C PHE A 35 5.01 -22.67 -10.28
N GLU A 36 5.87 -23.19 -11.14
CA GLU A 36 7.24 -22.70 -11.19
C GLU A 36 7.22 -21.27 -11.73
N ARG A 37 7.21 -20.32 -10.84
CA ARG A 37 7.58 -18.94 -11.20
C ARG A 37 9.08 -18.82 -11.03
N SER A 38 9.80 -18.66 -12.13
CA SER A 38 11.13 -18.09 -12.09
C SER A 38 10.97 -16.60 -11.78
N PHE A 39 11.22 -16.19 -10.53
CA PHE A 39 11.40 -14.80 -10.22
C PHE A 39 12.86 -14.46 -10.53
N GLU A 40 13.10 -13.56 -11.45
CA GLU A 40 14.33 -12.79 -11.39
C GLU A 40 14.27 -12.02 -10.08
N LYS A 41 15.25 -12.28 -9.21
CA LYS A 41 15.35 -11.56 -7.94
C LYS A 41 15.62 -10.11 -8.28
N GLU A 42 14.58 -9.27 -8.15
CA GLU A 42 14.77 -7.85 -8.25
C GLU A 42 15.71 -7.38 -7.13
N ASP A 43 16.64 -6.53 -7.47
CA ASP A 43 17.57 -5.95 -6.49
C ASP A 43 16.91 -4.74 -5.83
N TYR A 44 16.29 -4.97 -4.67
CA TYR A 44 15.59 -3.93 -3.89
C TYR A 44 16.54 -3.17 -2.97
N THR A 45 17.66 -2.71 -3.48
CA THR A 45 18.69 -2.03 -2.68
C THR A 45 18.21 -0.77 -1.96
N TYR A 46 17.11 -0.19 -2.41
CA TYR A 46 16.51 1.02 -1.80
C TYR A 46 15.43 0.73 -0.75
N LEU A 47 15.08 -0.53 -0.52
CA LEU A 47 14.11 -0.92 0.51
C LEU A 47 14.71 -1.05 1.91
N THR A 48 16.04 -1.06 2.02
CA THR A 48 16.74 -1.14 3.29
C THR A 48 17.28 0.23 3.68
N MET A 49 17.06 0.61 4.94
CA MET A 49 17.70 1.76 5.55
C MET A 49 18.75 1.28 6.55
N ASP A 50 19.94 1.87 6.51
CA ASP A 50 21.03 1.53 7.45
C ASP A 50 20.69 1.98 8.87
N ASP A 51 19.90 3.06 8.99
CA ASP A 51 19.48 3.65 10.25
C ASP A 51 18.02 3.29 10.59
N LYS A 52 17.68 3.44 11.87
CA LYS A 52 16.28 3.34 12.31
C LYS A 52 15.43 4.41 11.64
N VAL A 53 14.23 4.04 11.21
CA VAL A 53 13.27 4.98 10.66
C VAL A 53 12.82 5.94 11.76
N ASN A 54 13.06 7.23 11.54
CA ASN A 54 12.52 8.34 12.32
C ASN A 54 11.70 9.21 11.38
N MET A 55 10.39 9.01 11.41
CA MET A 55 9.44 9.54 10.42
C MET A 55 8.54 10.59 11.05
N THR A 56 8.15 11.57 10.23
CA THR A 56 7.03 12.48 10.51
C THR A 56 6.08 12.53 9.33
N TRP A 57 4.85 12.93 9.58
CA TRP A 57 3.87 13.24 8.55
C TRP A 57 3.89 14.75 8.26
N HIS A 58 3.87 15.12 7.00
CA HIS A 58 3.60 16.49 6.55
C HIS A 58 2.25 16.50 5.86
N GLN A 59 1.24 17.05 6.52
CA GLN A 59 -0.12 17.11 6.02
C GLN A 59 -0.25 18.11 4.88
N ILE A 60 -0.59 17.62 3.70
CA ILE A 60 -0.78 18.38 2.46
C ILE A 60 -2.27 18.42 2.15
N THR A 61 -2.90 19.54 2.45
CA THR A 61 -4.35 19.72 2.24
C THR A 61 -4.70 20.35 0.88
N ASN A 62 -3.70 20.89 0.19
CA ASN A 62 -3.81 21.47 -1.15
C ASN A 62 -2.41 21.57 -1.77
N THR A 63 -2.33 21.84 -3.07
CA THR A 63 -1.06 21.90 -3.81
C THR A 63 -0.09 22.96 -3.27
N ASP A 64 -0.60 24.07 -2.75
CA ASP A 64 0.23 25.16 -2.22
C ASP A 64 0.93 24.75 -0.92
N ALA A 65 0.36 23.81 -0.16
CA ALA A 65 0.96 23.30 1.07
C ALA A 65 2.30 22.57 0.83
N ASN A 66 2.56 22.08 -0.37
CA ASN A 66 3.86 21.52 -0.74
C ASN A 66 5.00 22.55 -0.58
N ALA A 67 4.74 23.84 -0.75
CA ALA A 67 5.72 24.91 -0.61
C ALA A 67 6.22 25.12 0.84
N TYR A 68 5.44 24.67 1.84
CA TYR A 68 5.83 24.81 3.27
C TYR A 68 6.89 23.79 3.72
N PHE A 69 7.35 22.92 2.84
CA PHE A 69 8.40 21.93 3.15
C PHE A 69 9.64 22.56 3.78
N ALA A 70 10.12 23.68 3.22
CA ALA A 70 11.32 24.36 3.70
C ALA A 70 11.14 24.88 5.14
N ASP A 71 10.00 25.49 5.44
CA ASP A 71 9.68 26.03 6.76
C ASP A 71 9.48 24.91 7.79
N MET A 72 8.78 23.85 7.42
CA MET A 72 8.54 22.68 8.26
C MET A 72 9.85 22.01 8.67
N THR A 73 10.82 21.95 7.78
CA THR A 73 12.10 21.27 8.04
C THR A 73 13.22 22.19 8.53
N ALA A 74 12.98 23.50 8.72
CA ALA A 74 14.01 24.49 9.05
C ALA A 74 14.75 24.18 10.37
N ASN A 75 14.05 23.66 11.39
CA ASN A 75 14.60 23.41 12.72
C ASN A 75 14.45 21.95 13.16
N VAL A 76 14.30 21.02 12.23
CA VAL A 76 14.15 19.59 12.53
C VAL A 76 15.50 18.90 12.49
N SER A 77 15.77 18.02 13.46
CA SER A 77 16.97 17.20 13.52
C SER A 77 16.62 15.74 13.79
N GLY A 78 17.42 14.81 13.27
CA GLY A 78 17.23 13.38 13.50
C GLY A 78 16.12 12.72 12.66
N LEU A 79 15.40 13.48 11.86
CA LEU A 79 14.41 12.99 10.91
C LEU A 79 15.12 12.37 9.70
N ASN A 80 14.65 11.23 9.22
CA ASN A 80 15.16 10.62 7.98
C ASN A 80 14.09 10.20 6.98
N VAL A 81 12.82 10.17 7.40
CA VAL A 81 11.67 9.89 6.53
C VAL A 81 10.59 10.95 6.73
N ILE A 82 10.02 11.43 5.63
CA ILE A 82 8.83 12.29 5.66
C ILE A 82 7.73 11.58 4.89
N SER A 83 6.60 11.35 5.55
CA SER A 83 5.38 10.91 4.88
C SER A 83 4.61 12.13 4.41
N GLN A 84 4.49 12.28 3.09
CA GLN A 84 3.67 13.31 2.47
C GLN A 84 2.21 12.88 2.59
N ASP A 85 1.53 13.42 3.60
CA ASP A 85 0.16 13.09 3.96
C ASP A 85 -0.81 13.97 3.16
N THR A 86 -1.56 13.34 2.27
CA THR A 86 -2.59 13.99 1.45
C THR A 86 -4.01 13.65 1.92
N SER A 87 -4.15 13.19 3.16
CA SER A 87 -5.41 12.74 3.76
C SER A 87 -6.57 13.72 3.55
N GLY A 88 -7.73 13.15 3.30
CA GLY A 88 -8.98 13.91 3.16
C GLY A 88 -9.15 14.62 1.83
N ASN A 89 -8.27 14.39 0.86
CA ASN A 89 -8.39 14.96 -0.48
C ASN A 89 -8.72 13.88 -1.52
N LEU A 90 -9.66 14.20 -2.40
CA LEU A 90 -9.98 13.40 -3.57
C LEU A 90 -8.98 13.69 -4.68
N GLY A 91 -7.79 13.14 -4.61
CA GLY A 91 -6.84 13.31 -5.68
C GLY A 91 -5.39 13.19 -5.27
N ASP A 92 -4.55 13.17 -6.26
CA ASP A 92 -3.11 13.10 -6.10
C ASP A 92 -2.55 14.51 -5.90
N LEU A 93 -2.12 14.82 -4.67
CA LEU A 93 -1.43 16.06 -4.29
C LEU A 93 0.09 15.88 -4.23
N SER A 94 0.61 14.75 -4.68
CA SER A 94 2.03 14.48 -4.69
C SER A 94 2.79 15.48 -5.58
N SER A 95 4.05 15.74 -5.24
CA SER A 95 4.86 16.75 -5.91
C SER A 95 6.30 16.27 -6.11
N ALA A 96 6.75 16.23 -7.36
CA ALA A 96 8.13 15.91 -7.70
C ALA A 96 9.12 16.95 -7.14
N ASP A 97 8.72 18.22 -7.09
CA ASP A 97 9.54 19.29 -6.52
C ASP A 97 9.72 19.09 -5.01
N TYR A 98 8.65 18.69 -4.31
CA TYR A 98 8.71 18.34 -2.90
C TYR A 98 9.70 17.19 -2.64
N VAL A 99 9.58 16.11 -3.39
CA VAL A 99 10.49 14.95 -3.29
C VAL A 99 11.94 15.38 -3.55
N THR A 100 12.16 16.18 -4.58
CA THR A 100 13.50 16.70 -4.90
C THR A 100 14.10 17.50 -3.75
N GLN A 101 13.33 18.41 -3.14
CA GLN A 101 13.79 19.21 -2.00
C GLN A 101 14.07 18.35 -0.77
N ALA A 102 13.25 17.32 -0.52
CA ALA A 102 13.46 16.39 0.58
C ALA A 102 14.76 15.59 0.39
N HIS A 103 14.99 15.06 -0.79
CA HIS A 103 16.22 14.35 -1.14
C HIS A 103 17.46 15.22 -1.01
N GLN A 104 17.41 16.49 -1.41
CA GLN A 104 18.51 17.44 -1.22
C GLN A 104 18.88 17.67 0.26
N LYS A 105 17.92 17.48 1.17
CA LYS A 105 18.15 17.53 2.63
C LYS A 105 18.45 16.15 3.25
N GLY A 106 18.55 15.10 2.43
CA GLY A 106 18.86 13.73 2.88
C GLY A 106 17.67 12.96 3.45
N TYR A 107 16.45 13.45 3.27
CA TYR A 107 15.24 12.74 3.70
C TYR A 107 14.73 11.78 2.64
N LYS A 108 14.20 10.64 3.07
CA LYS A 108 13.36 9.77 2.25
C LYS A 108 11.92 10.26 2.27
N VAL A 109 11.19 10.11 1.17
CA VAL A 109 9.79 10.51 1.04
C VAL A 109 8.93 9.28 0.80
N TRP A 110 7.94 9.07 1.68
CA TRP A 110 6.92 8.05 1.53
C TRP A 110 5.57 8.74 1.30
N GLY A 111 4.91 8.43 0.19
CA GLY A 111 3.57 8.93 -0.09
C GLY A 111 2.55 8.23 0.78
N LEU A 112 1.73 8.99 1.51
CA LEU A 112 0.64 8.43 2.28
C LEU A 112 -0.56 8.16 1.37
N VAL A 113 -1.19 7.02 1.57
CA VAL A 113 -2.50 6.69 0.99
C VAL A 113 -3.44 6.27 2.10
N ASP A 114 -4.59 6.91 2.17
CA ASP A 114 -5.63 6.68 3.15
C ASP A 114 -6.95 6.20 2.54
N ASN A 115 -7.93 5.91 3.39
CA ASN A 115 -9.27 5.51 3.00
C ASN A 115 -10.37 6.44 3.53
N PHE A 116 -10.05 7.70 3.80
CA PHE A 116 -10.99 8.65 4.41
C PHE A 116 -12.04 9.25 3.46
N THR A 117 -12.06 8.83 2.21
CA THR A 117 -13.04 9.29 1.24
C THR A 117 -14.41 8.71 1.52
N ALA A 118 -15.38 9.57 1.85
CA ALA A 118 -16.71 9.18 2.31
C ALA A 118 -17.56 8.39 1.28
N ASP A 119 -17.25 8.53 -0.01
CA ASP A 119 -18.07 7.97 -1.09
C ASP A 119 -17.58 6.61 -1.59
N VAL A 120 -16.50 6.07 -1.00
CA VAL A 120 -15.91 4.79 -1.42
C VAL A 120 -15.89 3.81 -0.27
N SER A 121 -16.52 2.65 -0.45
CA SER A 121 -16.44 1.56 0.51
C SER A 121 -15.08 0.87 0.40
N THR A 122 -14.27 0.99 1.45
CA THR A 122 -12.97 0.31 1.53
C THR A 122 -13.13 -1.21 1.44
N THR A 123 -14.12 -1.76 2.13
CA THR A 123 -14.41 -3.21 2.11
C THR A 123 -14.74 -3.68 0.70
N GLU A 124 -15.63 -2.98 0.00
CA GLU A 124 -16.01 -3.33 -1.37
C GLU A 124 -14.82 -3.21 -2.32
N THR A 125 -14.07 -2.12 -2.21
CA THR A 125 -12.89 -1.86 -3.04
C THR A 125 -11.81 -2.95 -2.84
N LEU A 126 -11.50 -3.27 -1.60
CA LEU A 126 -10.48 -4.28 -1.28
C LEU A 126 -10.95 -5.71 -1.60
N SER A 127 -12.23 -6.01 -1.53
CA SER A 127 -12.75 -7.34 -1.87
C SER A 127 -12.56 -7.71 -3.35
N GLN A 128 -12.42 -6.72 -4.22
CA GLN A 128 -12.25 -6.91 -5.67
C GLN A 128 -10.78 -6.97 -6.06
N LEU A 129 -10.30 -8.12 -6.57
CA LEU A 129 -8.91 -8.28 -7.01
C LEU A 129 -8.49 -7.20 -8.03
N ALA A 130 -9.35 -6.91 -9.01
CA ALA A 130 -9.06 -5.91 -10.03
C ALA A 130 -8.89 -4.51 -9.44
N SER A 131 -9.69 -4.16 -8.44
CA SER A 131 -9.59 -2.86 -7.74
C SER A 131 -8.28 -2.76 -6.95
N ARG A 132 -7.93 -3.81 -6.20
CA ARG A 132 -6.63 -3.86 -5.50
C ARG A 132 -5.45 -3.71 -6.45
N GLN A 133 -5.45 -4.47 -7.55
CA GLN A 133 -4.39 -4.39 -8.55
C GLN A 133 -4.29 -3.01 -9.19
N ASN A 134 -5.42 -2.36 -9.43
CA ASN A 134 -5.43 -0.99 -9.93
C ASN A 134 -4.82 -0.01 -8.92
N ILE A 135 -5.21 -0.08 -7.65
CA ILE A 135 -4.65 0.75 -6.59
C ILE A 135 -3.12 0.57 -6.54
N ILE A 136 -2.65 -0.67 -6.41
CA ILE A 136 -1.22 -0.97 -6.36
C ILE A 136 -0.49 -0.41 -7.58
N LYS A 137 -1.04 -0.64 -8.77
CA LYS A 137 -0.45 -0.12 -10.01
C LYS A 137 -0.33 1.41 -10.01
N HIS A 138 -1.40 2.11 -9.60
CA HIS A 138 -1.39 3.57 -9.55
C HIS A 138 -0.37 4.10 -8.53
N LEU A 139 -0.35 3.53 -7.32
CA LEU A 139 0.58 3.94 -6.28
C LEU A 139 2.03 3.73 -6.71
N VAL A 140 2.35 2.57 -7.27
CA VAL A 140 3.71 2.26 -7.76
C VAL A 140 4.10 3.20 -8.91
N GLN A 141 3.18 3.45 -9.85
CA GLN A 141 3.45 4.37 -10.97
C GLN A 141 3.67 5.80 -10.49
N THR A 142 2.84 6.31 -9.58
CA THR A 142 2.99 7.65 -9.02
C THR A 142 4.33 7.76 -8.28
N ALA A 143 4.63 6.83 -7.38
CA ALA A 143 5.88 6.82 -6.63
C ALA A 143 7.11 6.82 -7.58
N ALA A 144 7.09 5.96 -8.60
CA ALA A 144 8.18 5.89 -9.58
C ALA A 144 8.31 7.17 -10.42
N ASN A 145 7.19 7.75 -10.86
CA ASN A 145 7.20 8.93 -11.72
C ASN A 145 7.77 10.18 -11.03
N ILE A 146 7.55 10.33 -9.74
CA ILE A 146 7.99 11.51 -8.97
C ILE A 146 9.19 11.22 -8.07
N GLY A 147 9.68 9.98 -8.04
CA GLY A 147 10.88 9.59 -7.32
C GLY A 147 10.68 9.38 -5.82
N MET A 148 9.48 9.03 -5.35
CA MET A 148 9.26 8.64 -3.96
C MET A 148 10.02 7.36 -3.61
N ASP A 149 10.41 7.23 -2.35
CA ASP A 149 11.17 6.09 -1.83
C ASP A 149 10.26 4.97 -1.29
N GLY A 150 8.99 5.27 -1.04
CA GLY A 150 8.04 4.31 -0.52
C GLY A 150 6.61 4.83 -0.47
N ILE A 151 5.72 3.94 -0.03
CA ILE A 151 4.31 4.23 0.22
C ILE A 151 4.00 3.92 1.69
N ASN A 152 3.33 4.83 2.35
CA ASN A 152 2.76 4.66 3.68
C ASN A 152 1.26 4.39 3.53
N VAL A 153 0.81 3.17 3.85
CA VAL A 153 -0.60 2.81 3.79
C VAL A 153 -1.23 3.08 5.14
N ASP A 154 -2.17 4.00 5.18
CA ASP A 154 -2.88 4.46 6.38
C ASP A 154 -4.39 4.21 6.26
N PHE A 155 -4.77 2.94 6.11
CA PHE A 155 -6.16 2.54 6.06
C PHE A 155 -6.68 2.30 7.47
N GLU A 156 -7.64 3.12 7.87
CA GLU A 156 -8.23 3.07 9.20
C GLU A 156 -9.65 2.50 9.20
N SER A 157 -10.09 2.07 10.39
CA SER A 157 -11.45 1.58 10.63
C SER A 157 -11.88 0.45 9.67
N LEU A 158 -10.95 -0.42 9.32
CA LEU A 158 -11.24 -1.56 8.46
C LEU A 158 -12.24 -2.49 9.15
N SER A 159 -13.25 -2.93 8.41
CA SER A 159 -14.17 -3.97 8.87
C SER A 159 -13.46 -5.34 8.92
N GLU A 160 -14.00 -6.27 9.71
CA GLU A 160 -13.50 -7.65 9.73
C GLU A 160 -13.53 -8.30 8.34
N ASP A 161 -14.51 -7.92 7.51
CA ASP A 161 -14.64 -8.43 6.14
C ASP A 161 -13.56 -7.87 5.20
N ALA A 162 -12.99 -6.71 5.49
CA ALA A 162 -11.91 -6.13 4.70
C ALA A 162 -10.55 -6.77 5.00
N GLY A 163 -10.33 -7.23 6.24
CA GLY A 163 -9.04 -7.75 6.71
C GLY A 163 -8.41 -8.82 5.81
N PRO A 164 -9.14 -9.85 5.35
CA PRO A 164 -8.59 -10.89 4.48
C PRO A 164 -8.13 -10.39 3.10
N HIS A 165 -8.51 -9.18 2.72
CA HIS A 165 -8.23 -8.59 1.41
C HIS A 165 -7.18 -7.47 1.47
N PHE A 166 -6.83 -7.03 2.68
CA PHE A 166 -5.76 -6.07 2.94
C PHE A 166 -4.40 -6.77 3.02
#